data_b3813372a07cabc9c313b737b2adf4ae
#
_entry.id   b3813372a07cabc9c313b737b2adf4ae
#
_cell.length_a   1.000
_cell.length_b   1.000
_cell.length_c   1.000
_cell.angle_alpha   90.00
_cell.angle_beta   90.00
_cell.angle_gamma   90.00
#
_symmetry.space_group_name_H-M   'P 1'
#
loop_
_entity.id
_entity.type
_entity.pdbx_description
1 polymer ?
#
loop_
_entity_poly.entity_id
_entity_poly.type
_entity_poly.pdbx_seq_one_letter_code
_entity_poly.pdbx_strand_id
1 'polypeptide(L)'
;KSVLGKRLSQLCGGSFFQRLLTRFTTPEEIFGPLSLKALENDEYLRKTDGFLPTATVAFLDEIFKANSAILNTLLTILNERQFDNGAGLREDCPIRCVVGASNELPESDELDALYDRFLIRKEVLPVSDEGILQLLGMSLPGQSSCEDNRPQDGDECETIFTDDLEDLIKAVSIAADNVAMDDEACALMKDLRTFMREDLNVDVSDRRLVKATRLLKVSAACHGRTKVDPLDCLLLQHMIWRLPEQRAAV
;
A
#
# COMPACT_ATOMS: atom_id res chain seq x y z
N LYS A 1 -9.94 -2.03 8.62
CA LYS A 1 -8.65 -2.03 7.91
C LYS A 1 -8.50 -3.30 7.06
N SER A 2 -8.59 -4.52 7.61
CA SER A 2 -8.43 -5.81 6.90
C SER A 2 -9.44 -6.05 5.77
N VAL A 3 -10.68 -5.57 5.93
CA VAL A 3 -11.72 -5.65 4.88
C VAL A 3 -11.27 -4.95 3.60
N LEU A 4 -10.57 -3.81 3.70
CA LEU A 4 -10.05 -3.09 2.53
C LEU A 4 -9.05 -3.97 1.74
N GLY A 5 -8.11 -4.62 2.42
CA GLY A 5 -7.13 -5.50 1.78
C GLY A 5 -7.80 -6.67 1.06
N LYS A 6 -8.79 -7.30 1.70
CA LYS A 6 -9.57 -8.39 1.09
C LYS A 6 -10.35 -7.93 -0.15
N ARG A 7 -10.98 -6.74 -0.09
CA ARG A 7 -11.69 -6.16 -1.25
C ARG A 7 -10.74 -5.81 -2.39
N LEU A 8 -9.58 -5.24 -2.11
CA LEU A 8 -8.55 -4.99 -3.12
C LEU A 8 -8.11 -6.28 -3.81
N SER A 9 -7.90 -7.36 -3.05
CA SER A 9 -7.57 -8.67 -3.63
C SER A 9 -8.68 -9.20 -4.54
N GLN A 10 -9.94 -9.07 -4.15
CA GLN A 10 -11.09 -9.46 -4.97
C GLN A 10 -11.16 -8.66 -6.28
N LEU A 11 -10.89 -7.35 -6.23
CA LEU A 11 -10.88 -6.47 -7.41
C LEU A 11 -9.69 -6.73 -8.33
N CYS A 12 -8.50 -6.95 -7.75
CA CYS A 12 -7.26 -7.14 -8.52
C CYS A 12 -7.07 -8.58 -9.02
N GLY A 13 -7.88 -9.52 -8.51
CA GLY A 13 -7.63 -10.94 -8.71
C GLY A 13 -6.34 -11.41 -8.04
N GLY A 14 -6.10 -12.71 -8.03
CA GLY A 14 -4.88 -13.30 -7.48
C GLY A 14 -4.94 -13.65 -5.98
N SER A 15 -3.79 -14.04 -5.45
CA SER A 15 -3.68 -14.55 -4.08
C SER A 15 -3.61 -13.42 -3.04
N PHE A 16 -4.29 -13.63 -1.92
CA PHE A 16 -4.31 -12.70 -0.79
C PHE A 16 -3.58 -13.28 0.41
N PHE A 17 -2.63 -12.52 0.95
CA PHE A 17 -1.94 -12.85 2.18
C PHE A 17 -2.29 -11.84 3.28
N GLN A 18 -2.63 -12.33 4.46
CA GLN A 18 -2.91 -11.48 5.62
C GLN A 18 -2.20 -11.99 6.86
N ARG A 19 -1.53 -11.09 7.60
CA ARG A 19 -0.90 -11.43 8.87
C ARG A 19 -0.93 -10.26 9.85
N LEU A 20 -1.17 -10.58 11.11
CA LEU A 20 -0.91 -9.69 12.25
C LEU A 20 0.53 -9.88 12.67
N LEU A 21 1.30 -8.79 12.69
CA LEU A 21 2.71 -8.82 13.11
C LEU A 21 2.83 -8.52 14.60
N THR A 22 3.72 -9.24 15.26
CA THR A 22 4.08 -9.06 16.65
C THR A 22 5.59 -9.13 16.79
N ARG A 23 6.13 -8.73 17.93
CA ARG A 23 7.57 -8.88 18.23
C ARG A 23 8.04 -10.34 18.19
N PHE A 24 7.12 -11.29 18.36
CA PHE A 24 7.38 -12.74 18.38
C PHE A 24 7.11 -13.43 17.04
N THR A 25 6.58 -12.68 16.06
CA THR A 25 6.33 -13.24 14.72
C THR A 25 7.64 -13.72 14.11
N THR A 26 7.64 -14.92 13.59
CA THR A 26 8.82 -15.52 12.97
C THR A 26 8.82 -15.35 11.45
N PRO A 27 10.00 -15.33 10.79
CA PRO A 27 10.09 -15.28 9.33
C PRO A 27 9.32 -16.41 8.64
N GLU A 28 9.23 -17.58 9.23
CA GLU A 28 8.49 -18.74 8.71
C GLU A 28 7.00 -18.47 8.54
N GLU A 29 6.44 -17.66 9.41
CA GLU A 29 5.01 -17.33 9.38
C GLU A 29 4.64 -16.38 8.23
N ILE A 30 5.61 -15.67 7.68
CA ILE A 30 5.41 -14.64 6.65
C ILE A 30 5.96 -15.10 5.31
N PHE A 31 7.15 -15.71 5.31
CA PHE A 31 7.86 -16.10 4.09
C PHE A 31 7.79 -17.59 3.81
N GLY A 32 7.23 -18.37 4.72
CA GLY A 32 7.09 -19.83 4.62
C GLY A 32 8.17 -20.62 5.38
N PRO A 33 7.83 -21.84 5.76
CA PRO A 33 8.73 -22.73 6.49
C PRO A 33 9.88 -23.25 5.61
N LEU A 34 10.99 -23.61 6.24
CA LEU A 34 12.10 -24.27 5.55
C LEU A 34 11.67 -25.63 4.99
N SER A 35 12.15 -25.95 3.80
CA SER A 35 11.92 -27.24 3.16
C SER A 35 12.83 -28.31 3.77
N LEU A 36 12.25 -29.29 4.47
CA LEU A 36 13.03 -30.41 5.03
C LEU A 36 13.76 -31.17 3.94
N LYS A 37 13.16 -31.36 2.75
CA LYS A 37 13.79 -32.04 1.62
C LYS A 37 15.00 -31.29 1.07
N ALA A 38 14.98 -29.96 1.06
CA ALA A 38 16.10 -29.16 0.65
C ALA A 38 17.23 -29.23 1.70
N LEU A 39 16.87 -29.19 2.98
CA LEU A 39 17.84 -29.34 4.08
C LEU A 39 18.58 -30.68 4.07
N GLU A 40 17.95 -31.75 3.62
CA GLU A 40 18.61 -33.06 3.41
C GLU A 40 19.74 -33.00 2.35
N ASN A 41 19.69 -32.01 1.47
CA ASN A 41 20.69 -31.75 0.43
C ASN A 41 21.60 -30.56 0.78
N ASP A 42 21.64 -30.11 2.02
CA ASP A 42 22.36 -28.93 2.49
C ASP A 42 21.91 -27.60 1.83
N GLU A 43 20.67 -27.55 1.31
CA GLU A 43 20.11 -26.35 0.69
C GLU A 43 19.11 -25.65 1.63
N TYR A 44 19.29 -24.36 1.83
CA TYR A 44 18.40 -23.52 2.66
C TYR A 44 17.31 -22.90 1.77
N LEU A 45 16.22 -23.63 1.55
CA LEU A 45 15.07 -23.16 0.75
C LEU A 45 13.80 -23.13 1.58
N ARG A 46 12.97 -22.11 1.38
CA ARG A 46 11.65 -21.98 1.99
C ARG A 46 10.56 -22.43 1.03
N LYS A 47 9.48 -22.96 1.60
CA LYS A 47 8.23 -23.20 0.87
C LYS A 47 7.41 -21.92 0.88
N THR A 48 7.43 -21.18 -0.23
CA THR A 48 6.82 -19.87 -0.35
C THR A 48 5.35 -19.89 -0.76
N ASP A 49 4.84 -21.04 -1.22
CA ASP A 49 3.44 -21.18 -1.66
C ASP A 49 2.44 -20.85 -0.56
N GLY A 50 1.56 -19.88 -0.83
CA GLY A 50 0.55 -19.40 0.11
C GLY A 50 1.07 -18.39 1.14
N PHE A 51 2.34 -17.97 1.03
CA PHE A 51 2.95 -16.94 1.86
C PHE A 51 3.19 -15.65 1.10
N LEU A 52 3.69 -14.63 1.81
CA LEU A 52 3.89 -13.28 1.25
C LEU A 52 4.64 -13.24 -0.08
N PRO A 53 5.72 -14.02 -0.31
CA PRO A 53 6.46 -13.95 -1.57
C PRO A 53 5.64 -14.32 -2.82
N THR A 54 4.60 -15.15 -2.68
CA THR A 54 3.72 -15.58 -3.78
C THR A 54 2.38 -14.85 -3.82
N ALA A 55 2.17 -13.90 -2.90
CA ALA A 55 0.92 -13.15 -2.83
C ALA A 55 0.86 -12.02 -3.86
N THR A 56 -0.33 -11.80 -4.43
CA THR A 56 -0.61 -10.65 -5.30
C THR A 56 -0.96 -9.41 -4.48
N VAL A 57 -1.73 -9.57 -3.43
CA VAL A 57 -2.09 -8.51 -2.48
C VAL A 57 -1.78 -8.98 -1.06
N ALA A 58 -1.12 -8.15 -0.28
CA ALA A 58 -0.82 -8.44 1.12
C ALA A 58 -1.39 -7.38 2.05
N PHE A 59 -1.92 -7.84 3.19
CA PHE A 59 -2.34 -7.00 4.31
C PHE A 59 -1.53 -7.36 5.55
N LEU A 60 -0.72 -6.42 6.03
CA LEU A 60 0.13 -6.59 7.21
C LEU A 60 -0.38 -5.68 8.32
N ASP A 61 -0.97 -6.28 9.36
CA ASP A 61 -1.44 -5.53 10.52
C ASP A 61 -0.33 -5.38 11.56
N GLU A 62 -0.32 -4.25 12.28
CA GLU A 62 0.69 -3.87 13.26
C GLU A 62 2.13 -3.91 12.70
N ILE A 63 2.29 -3.36 11.48
CA ILE A 63 3.52 -3.53 10.68
C ILE A 63 4.78 -3.05 11.40
N PHE A 64 4.68 -2.05 12.29
CA PHE A 64 5.83 -1.51 13.05
C PHE A 64 6.21 -2.35 14.27
N LYS A 65 5.47 -3.44 14.57
CA LYS A 65 5.83 -4.41 15.59
C LYS A 65 6.71 -5.56 15.08
N ALA A 66 6.98 -5.61 13.79
CA ALA A 66 7.85 -6.62 13.20
C ALA A 66 9.29 -6.52 13.71
N ASN A 67 9.96 -7.68 13.83
CA ASN A 67 11.38 -7.71 14.16
C ASN A 67 12.26 -7.38 12.97
N SER A 68 13.55 -7.04 13.21
CA SER A 68 14.49 -6.58 12.18
C SER A 68 14.69 -7.59 11.04
N ALA A 69 14.62 -8.90 11.30
CA ALA A 69 14.77 -9.91 10.26
C ALA A 69 13.63 -9.88 9.25
N ILE A 70 12.39 -9.70 9.73
CA ILE A 70 11.20 -9.53 8.90
C ILE A 70 11.26 -8.21 8.16
N LEU A 71 11.64 -7.12 8.85
CA LEU A 71 11.73 -5.77 8.27
C LEU A 71 12.68 -5.75 7.07
N ASN A 72 13.88 -6.29 7.20
CA ASN A 72 14.88 -6.29 6.13
C ASN A 72 14.39 -7.04 4.89
N THR A 73 13.76 -8.20 5.08
CA THR A 73 13.19 -8.97 3.96
C THR A 73 12.00 -8.24 3.32
N LEU A 74 11.14 -7.61 4.13
CA LEU A 74 10.05 -6.77 3.61
C LEU A 74 10.57 -5.59 2.79
N LEU A 75 11.66 -4.95 3.23
CA LEU A 75 12.28 -3.85 2.49
C LEU A 75 12.75 -4.29 1.11
N THR A 76 13.31 -5.49 0.98
CA THR A 76 13.72 -6.07 -0.32
C THR A 76 12.50 -6.33 -1.20
N ILE A 77 11.48 -6.98 -0.68
CA ILE A 77 10.24 -7.26 -1.42
C ILE A 77 9.55 -5.96 -1.89
N LEU A 78 9.45 -4.95 -1.03
CA LEU A 78 8.80 -3.68 -1.36
C LEU A 78 9.58 -2.84 -2.38
N ASN A 79 10.91 -2.94 -2.40
CA ASN A 79 11.74 -2.16 -3.31
C ASN A 79 11.99 -2.86 -4.65
N GLU A 80 12.36 -4.13 -4.59
CA GLU A 80 12.90 -4.88 -5.72
C GLU A 80 11.88 -5.86 -6.31
N ARG A 81 10.78 -6.13 -5.60
CA ARG A 81 9.82 -7.17 -5.96
C ARG A 81 10.46 -8.55 -6.04
N GLN A 82 11.50 -8.77 -5.24
CA GLN A 82 12.23 -10.01 -5.18
C GLN A 82 12.34 -10.53 -3.75
N PHE A 83 12.39 -11.84 -3.62
CA PHE A 83 12.58 -12.55 -2.37
C PHE A 83 13.83 -13.44 -2.46
N ASP A 84 14.73 -13.28 -1.49
CA ASP A 84 15.92 -14.13 -1.38
C ASP A 84 15.55 -15.43 -0.68
N ASN A 85 15.34 -16.50 -1.45
CA ASN A 85 14.90 -17.81 -0.93
C ASN A 85 16.06 -18.70 -0.45
N GLY A 86 17.21 -18.13 -0.16
CA GLY A 86 18.42 -18.86 0.22
C GLY A 86 19.18 -19.45 -0.97
N ALA A 87 20.32 -20.11 -0.71
CA ALA A 87 21.20 -20.70 -1.73
C ALA A 87 21.50 -19.77 -2.94
N GLY A 88 21.40 -18.45 -2.80
CA GLY A 88 21.60 -17.49 -3.89
C GLY A 88 20.44 -17.39 -4.89
N LEU A 89 19.30 -18.06 -4.60
CA LEU A 89 18.10 -17.97 -5.44
C LEU A 89 17.30 -16.73 -5.09
N ARG A 90 17.08 -15.88 -6.09
CA ARG A 90 16.15 -14.76 -6.04
C ARG A 90 14.89 -15.08 -6.82
N GLU A 91 13.75 -15.05 -6.15
CA GLU A 91 12.44 -15.30 -6.73
C GLU A 91 11.70 -13.97 -6.94
N ASP A 92 11.11 -13.78 -8.12
CA ASP A 92 10.27 -12.62 -8.39
C ASP A 92 8.94 -12.74 -7.62
N CYS A 93 8.59 -11.70 -6.89
CA CYS A 93 7.34 -11.63 -6.15
C CYS A 93 6.23 -10.97 -7.00
N PRO A 94 5.10 -11.65 -7.26
CA PRO A 94 4.00 -11.11 -8.06
C PRO A 94 3.20 -10.03 -7.34
N ILE A 95 3.74 -9.49 -6.24
CA ILE A 95 3.04 -8.58 -5.34
C ILE A 95 2.73 -7.25 -6.02
N ARG A 96 1.47 -6.89 -6.11
CA ARG A 96 0.99 -5.63 -6.71
C ARG A 96 0.75 -4.57 -5.66
N CYS A 97 0.16 -4.96 -4.52
CA CYS A 97 -0.18 -4.03 -3.46
C CYS A 97 0.11 -4.62 -2.09
N VAL A 98 0.75 -3.82 -1.23
CA VAL A 98 0.91 -4.12 0.18
C VAL A 98 0.22 -3.04 0.99
N VAL A 99 -0.73 -3.44 1.82
CA VAL A 99 -1.42 -2.56 2.76
C VAL A 99 -0.86 -2.82 4.15
N GLY A 100 -0.15 -1.85 4.70
CA GLY A 100 0.30 -1.86 6.08
C GLY A 100 -0.69 -1.13 6.98
N ALA A 101 -1.00 -1.70 8.13
CA ALA A 101 -1.77 -1.02 9.17
C ALA A 101 -0.97 -0.97 10.47
N SER A 102 -1.12 0.10 11.23
CA SER A 102 -0.56 0.24 12.57
C SER A 102 -1.40 1.17 13.40
N ASN A 103 -1.30 1.03 14.71
CA ASN A 103 -1.82 1.98 15.70
C ASN A 103 -0.71 2.89 16.25
N GLU A 104 0.54 2.57 15.95
CA GLU A 104 1.72 3.27 16.41
C GLU A 104 2.48 3.86 15.21
N LEU A 105 3.20 4.94 15.43
CA LEU A 105 4.15 5.50 14.46
C LEU A 105 5.52 4.83 14.64
N PRO A 106 6.40 4.87 13.61
CA PRO A 106 7.73 4.30 13.73
C PRO A 106 8.56 5.01 14.81
N GLU A 107 9.22 4.23 15.67
CA GLU A 107 10.05 4.75 16.77
C GLU A 107 11.55 4.61 16.50
N SER A 108 11.95 3.96 15.40
CA SER A 108 13.36 3.73 15.05
C SER A 108 13.65 4.05 13.60
N ASP A 109 14.91 4.31 13.27
CA ASP A 109 15.37 4.61 11.91
C ASP A 109 15.07 3.46 10.92
N GLU A 110 15.13 2.21 11.39
CA GLU A 110 14.78 1.04 10.56
C GLU A 110 13.29 1.04 10.20
N LEU A 111 12.43 1.36 11.16
CA LEU A 111 10.99 1.47 10.96
C LEU A 111 10.64 2.69 10.11
N ASP A 112 11.35 3.79 10.25
CA ASP A 112 11.22 4.95 9.39
C ASP A 112 11.56 4.63 7.94
N ALA A 113 12.61 3.83 7.73
CA ALA A 113 12.98 3.35 6.41
C ALA A 113 11.86 2.51 5.78
N LEU A 114 11.17 1.69 6.55
CA LEU A 114 9.99 0.95 6.09
C LEU A 114 8.80 1.90 5.82
N TYR A 115 8.54 2.84 6.73
CA TYR A 115 7.45 3.82 6.61
C TYR A 115 7.59 4.67 5.36
N ASP A 116 8.80 5.04 4.96
CA ASP A 116 9.06 5.81 3.73
C ASP A 116 8.73 5.02 2.44
N ARG A 117 8.66 3.67 2.49
CA ARG A 117 8.28 2.85 1.33
C ARG A 117 6.79 2.87 1.06
N PHE A 118 5.97 3.13 2.07
CA PHE A 118 4.52 3.30 1.91
C PHE A 118 4.24 4.71 1.39
N LEU A 119 3.94 4.80 0.10
CA LEU A 119 3.71 6.09 -0.56
C LEU A 119 2.43 6.74 -0.06
N ILE A 120 1.32 6.00 -0.12
CA ILE A 120 0.01 6.50 0.27
C ILE A 120 -0.20 6.23 1.76
N ARG A 121 -0.65 7.25 2.47
CA ARG A 121 -0.93 7.20 3.90
C ARG A 121 -2.35 7.67 4.17
N LYS A 122 -3.02 6.99 5.08
CA LYS A 122 -4.38 7.32 5.51
C LYS A 122 -4.50 7.16 7.00
N GLU A 123 -4.80 8.25 7.67
CA GLU A 123 -5.26 8.20 9.05
C GLU A 123 -6.71 7.68 9.08
N VAL A 124 -6.97 6.72 9.95
CA VAL A 124 -8.30 6.18 10.19
C VAL A 124 -8.77 6.66 11.55
N LEU A 125 -9.65 7.63 11.53
CA LEU A 125 -10.27 8.17 12.73
C LEU A 125 -11.33 7.20 13.29
N PRO A 126 -11.65 7.30 14.59
CA PRO A 126 -12.82 6.62 15.16
C PRO A 126 -14.09 6.99 14.38
N VAL A 127 -15.06 6.10 14.44
CA VAL A 127 -16.37 6.33 13.81
C VAL A 127 -17.04 7.52 14.50
N SER A 128 -17.66 8.42 13.73
CA SER A 128 -18.45 9.53 14.26
C SER A 128 -19.68 9.03 15.03
N ASP A 129 -20.25 9.85 15.90
CA ASP A 129 -21.44 9.49 16.67
C ASP A 129 -22.61 9.08 15.75
N GLU A 130 -22.75 9.75 14.61
CA GLU A 130 -23.74 9.38 13.58
C GLU A 130 -23.45 7.99 12.97
N GLY A 131 -22.18 7.71 12.69
CA GLY A 131 -21.74 6.42 12.19
C GLY A 131 -21.90 5.29 13.21
N ILE A 132 -21.77 5.57 14.51
CA ILE A 132 -22.04 4.62 15.59
C ILE A 132 -23.51 4.19 15.56
N LEU A 133 -24.44 5.15 15.43
CA LEU A 133 -25.87 4.84 15.35
C LEU A 133 -26.20 3.94 14.15
N GLN A 134 -25.57 4.18 13.00
CA GLN A 134 -25.71 3.30 11.83
C GLN A 134 -25.13 1.90 12.07
N LEU A 135 -23.97 1.80 12.73
CA LEU A 135 -23.37 0.52 13.09
C LEU A 135 -24.22 -0.29 14.06
N LEU A 136 -24.92 0.40 14.96
CA LEU A 136 -25.84 -0.23 15.94
C LEU A 136 -27.20 -0.57 15.31
N GLY A 137 -27.43 -0.26 14.03
CA GLY A 137 -28.72 -0.49 13.36
C GLY A 137 -29.84 0.43 13.83
N MET A 138 -29.48 1.55 14.47
CA MET A 138 -30.43 2.58 14.89
C MET A 138 -30.65 3.54 13.73
N SER A 139 -31.90 3.64 13.26
CA SER A 139 -32.26 4.61 12.23
C SER A 139 -32.21 6.02 12.79
N LEU A 140 -31.48 6.92 12.14
CA LEU A 140 -31.53 8.34 12.46
C LEU A 140 -32.93 8.89 12.15
N PRO A 141 -33.55 9.70 13.05
CA PRO A 141 -34.81 10.34 12.75
C PRO A 141 -34.64 11.32 11.58
N GLY A 142 -35.25 11.00 10.43
CA GLY A 142 -35.25 11.84 9.22
C GLY A 142 -34.55 11.28 7.99
N GLN A 143 -33.90 10.13 8.07
CA GLN A 143 -33.42 9.42 6.88
C GLN A 143 -34.37 8.27 6.54
N SER A 144 -35.08 8.41 5.41
CA SER A 144 -35.80 7.29 4.81
C SER A 144 -34.79 6.19 4.49
N SER A 145 -35.13 4.98 4.91
CA SER A 145 -34.39 3.74 4.69
C SER A 145 -33.84 3.64 3.26
N CYS A 146 -32.56 3.98 3.09
CA CYS A 146 -31.79 3.36 2.00
C CYS A 146 -31.64 1.90 2.40
N GLU A 147 -32.23 1.02 1.59
CA GLU A 147 -32.22 -0.42 1.73
C GLU A 147 -30.82 -0.92 2.10
N ASP A 148 -30.79 -1.80 3.08
CA ASP A 148 -29.61 -2.47 3.62
C ASP A 148 -28.77 -3.11 2.50
N ASN A 149 -27.86 -2.33 1.91
CA ASN A 149 -26.75 -2.86 1.13
C ASN A 149 -25.63 -3.32 2.10
N ARG A 150 -25.97 -4.18 3.05
CA ARG A 150 -24.94 -5.07 3.63
C ARG A 150 -24.54 -6.04 2.53
N PRO A 151 -23.27 -6.08 2.11
CA PRO A 151 -22.83 -7.15 1.24
C PRO A 151 -23.08 -8.45 2.00
N GLN A 152 -24.07 -9.22 1.57
CA GLN A 152 -24.23 -10.60 1.98
C GLN A 152 -22.94 -11.33 1.57
N ASP A 153 -22.48 -12.28 2.37
CA ASP A 153 -21.28 -13.11 2.09
C ASP A 153 -21.37 -13.92 0.77
N GLY A 154 -22.23 -13.54 -0.13
CA GLY A 154 -22.51 -14.14 -1.42
C GLY A 154 -22.61 -13.17 -2.59
N ASP A 155 -22.40 -11.86 -2.40
CA ASP A 155 -22.29 -10.95 -3.53
C ASP A 155 -21.03 -11.34 -4.32
N GLU A 156 -21.21 -12.02 -5.42
CA GLU A 156 -20.24 -12.18 -6.50
C GLU A 156 -19.88 -10.76 -6.97
N CYS A 157 -18.87 -10.17 -6.33
CA CYS A 157 -18.22 -8.99 -6.86
C CYS A 157 -17.71 -9.41 -8.23
N GLU A 158 -18.23 -8.78 -9.30
CA GLU A 158 -17.71 -8.98 -10.65
C GLU A 158 -16.19 -8.84 -10.57
N THR A 159 -15.50 -9.97 -10.60
CA THR A 159 -14.05 -10.00 -10.71
C THR A 159 -13.73 -9.43 -12.08
N ILE A 160 -13.11 -8.27 -12.13
CA ILE A 160 -12.46 -7.80 -13.35
C ILE A 160 -11.50 -8.93 -13.72
N PHE A 161 -11.71 -9.53 -14.90
CA PHE A 161 -10.89 -10.65 -15.34
C PHE A 161 -9.42 -10.27 -15.23
N THR A 162 -8.60 -11.15 -14.64
CA THR A 162 -7.20 -10.85 -14.32
C THR A 162 -6.39 -10.43 -15.55
N ASP A 163 -6.68 -10.98 -16.71
CA ASP A 163 -6.00 -10.68 -17.97
C ASP A 163 -6.31 -9.26 -18.45
N ASP A 164 -7.59 -8.85 -18.42
CA ASP A 164 -8.02 -7.50 -18.78
C ASP A 164 -7.39 -6.43 -17.85
N LEU A 165 -7.27 -6.75 -16.56
CA LEU A 165 -6.65 -5.84 -15.59
C LEU A 165 -5.14 -5.69 -15.83
N GLU A 166 -4.44 -6.76 -16.18
CA GLU A 166 -3.00 -6.69 -16.50
C GLU A 166 -2.73 -5.83 -17.72
N ASP A 167 -3.53 -6.01 -18.76
CA ASP A 167 -3.41 -5.23 -19.98
C ASP A 167 -3.77 -3.77 -19.74
N LEU A 168 -4.78 -3.49 -18.92
CA LEU A 168 -5.12 -2.14 -18.49
C LEU A 168 -3.97 -1.49 -17.71
N ILE A 169 -3.38 -2.19 -16.73
CA ILE A 169 -2.25 -1.69 -15.96
C ILE A 169 -1.05 -1.39 -16.86
N LYS A 170 -0.75 -2.27 -17.82
CA LYS A 170 0.32 -2.04 -18.80
C LYS A 170 0.02 -0.83 -19.68
N ALA A 171 -1.19 -0.74 -20.21
CA ALA A 171 -1.62 0.39 -21.06
C ALA A 171 -1.53 1.72 -20.32
N VAL A 172 -2.03 1.79 -19.09
CA VAL A 172 -1.94 2.99 -18.23
C VAL A 172 -0.49 3.33 -17.89
N SER A 173 0.34 2.32 -17.62
CA SER A 173 1.77 2.53 -17.34
C SER A 173 2.49 3.15 -18.53
N ILE A 174 2.27 2.62 -19.75
CA ILE A 174 2.83 3.17 -20.99
C ILE A 174 2.31 4.60 -21.25
N ALA A 175 1.01 4.81 -21.05
CA ALA A 175 0.42 6.15 -21.20
C ALA A 175 1.05 7.15 -20.22
N ALA A 176 1.23 6.76 -18.95
CA ALA A 176 1.81 7.60 -17.91
C ALA A 176 3.29 7.97 -18.20
N ASP A 177 4.05 7.11 -18.90
CA ASP A 177 5.43 7.43 -19.31
C ASP A 177 5.46 8.61 -20.31
N ASN A 178 4.42 8.76 -21.12
CA ASN A 178 4.28 9.83 -22.10
C ASN A 178 3.65 11.11 -21.55
N VAL A 179 3.15 11.10 -20.30
CA VAL A 179 2.58 12.30 -19.65
C VAL A 179 3.71 13.24 -19.23
N ALA A 180 3.65 14.48 -19.67
CA ALA A 180 4.56 15.55 -19.27
C ALA A 180 4.11 16.16 -17.91
N MET A 181 5.06 16.73 -17.17
CA MET A 181 4.75 17.59 -16.03
C MET A 181 4.50 19.00 -16.59
N ASP A 182 3.43 19.65 -16.13
CA ASP A 182 3.21 21.06 -16.41
C ASP A 182 4.13 21.96 -15.57
N ASP A 183 4.48 23.12 -16.07
CA ASP A 183 5.39 24.04 -15.36
C ASP A 183 4.79 24.53 -14.04
N GLU A 184 3.47 24.76 -14.00
CA GLU A 184 2.76 25.16 -12.78
C GLU A 184 2.74 24.01 -11.74
N ALA A 185 2.53 22.76 -12.16
CA ALA A 185 2.59 21.60 -11.28
C ALA A 185 4.02 21.40 -10.72
N CYS A 186 5.04 21.62 -11.54
CA CYS A 186 6.44 21.57 -11.10
C CYS A 186 6.74 22.66 -10.07
N ALA A 187 6.28 23.88 -10.29
CA ALA A 187 6.46 24.99 -9.36
C ALA A 187 5.78 24.69 -8.02
N LEU A 188 4.52 24.23 -8.06
CA LEU A 188 3.76 23.86 -6.87
C LEU A 188 4.44 22.77 -6.06
N MET A 189 4.95 21.70 -6.71
CA MET A 189 5.68 20.64 -6.02
C MET A 189 6.96 21.15 -5.34
N LYS A 190 7.68 22.07 -5.99
CA LYS A 190 8.89 22.70 -5.42
C LYS A 190 8.54 23.55 -4.21
N ASP A 191 7.51 24.38 -4.31
CA ASP A 191 7.07 25.26 -3.23
C ASP A 191 6.58 24.44 -2.04
N LEU A 192 5.81 23.38 -2.31
CA LEU A 192 5.34 22.46 -1.28
C LEU A 192 6.51 21.75 -0.57
N ARG A 193 7.53 21.28 -1.30
CA ARG A 193 8.74 20.70 -0.70
C ARG A 193 9.45 21.71 0.20
N THR A 194 9.56 22.97 -0.24
CA THR A 194 10.18 24.03 0.53
C THR A 194 9.39 24.31 1.81
N PHE A 195 8.09 24.46 1.72
CA PHE A 195 7.16 24.62 2.84
C PHE A 195 7.28 23.47 3.85
N MET A 196 7.25 22.22 3.37
CA MET A 196 7.40 21.05 4.26
C MET A 196 8.70 21.08 5.06
N ARG A 197 9.80 21.50 4.41
CA ARG A 197 11.12 21.55 5.06
C ARG A 197 11.26 22.75 6.00
N GLU A 198 10.82 23.93 5.59
CA GLU A 198 11.08 25.19 6.32
C GLU A 198 10.05 25.45 7.41
N ASP A 199 8.77 25.19 7.13
CA ASP A 199 7.69 25.49 8.07
C ASP A 199 7.29 24.29 8.94
N LEU A 200 7.31 23.08 8.38
CA LEU A 200 6.89 21.87 9.10
C LEU A 200 8.07 21.01 9.59
N ASN A 201 9.30 21.39 9.25
CA ASN A 201 10.51 20.63 9.58
C ASN A 201 10.44 19.15 9.18
N VAL A 202 9.83 18.88 8.01
CA VAL A 202 9.69 17.54 7.42
C VAL A 202 10.52 17.46 6.16
N ASP A 203 11.50 16.57 6.16
CA ASP A 203 12.27 16.29 4.96
C ASP A 203 11.60 15.17 4.15
N VAL A 204 11.17 15.51 2.94
CA VAL A 204 10.54 14.58 2.01
C VAL A 204 11.63 13.96 1.14
N SER A 205 11.81 12.64 1.22
CA SER A 205 12.85 11.95 0.47
C SER A 205 12.66 12.09 -1.05
N ASP A 206 13.77 12.19 -1.79
CA ASP A 206 13.74 12.29 -3.25
C ASP A 206 13.06 11.07 -3.89
N ARG A 207 13.27 9.88 -3.32
CA ARG A 207 12.56 8.65 -3.72
C ARG A 207 11.06 8.82 -3.62
N ARG A 208 10.56 9.43 -2.55
CA ARG A 208 9.14 9.67 -2.32
C ARG A 208 8.58 10.64 -3.35
N LEU A 209 9.31 11.72 -3.65
CA LEU A 209 8.93 12.69 -4.68
C LEU A 209 8.84 12.05 -6.07
N VAL A 210 9.81 11.19 -6.44
CA VAL A 210 9.78 10.46 -7.70
C VAL A 210 8.55 9.54 -7.79
N LYS A 211 8.24 8.79 -6.73
CA LYS A 211 7.06 7.93 -6.68
C LYS A 211 5.76 8.75 -6.73
N ALA A 212 5.72 9.90 -6.03
CA ALA A 212 4.58 10.80 -6.06
C ALA A 212 4.37 11.37 -7.46
N THR A 213 5.41 11.86 -8.12
CA THR A 213 5.35 12.32 -9.52
C THR A 213 4.81 11.22 -10.44
N ARG A 214 5.27 9.97 -10.26
CA ARG A 214 4.74 8.84 -11.04
C ARG A 214 3.24 8.66 -10.83
N LEU A 215 2.75 8.77 -9.60
CA LEU A 215 1.31 8.66 -9.32
C LEU A 215 0.50 9.79 -9.94
N LEU A 216 1.01 11.04 -9.92
CA LEU A 216 0.36 12.17 -10.60
C LEU A 216 0.25 11.93 -12.11
N LYS A 217 1.31 11.40 -12.75
CA LYS A 217 1.28 11.04 -14.16
C LYS A 217 0.29 9.92 -14.46
N VAL A 218 0.19 8.92 -13.59
CA VAL A 218 -0.81 7.85 -13.70
C VAL A 218 -2.22 8.41 -13.58
N SER A 219 -2.47 9.33 -12.63
CA SER A 219 -3.75 10.02 -12.50
C SER A 219 -4.12 10.76 -13.78
N ALA A 220 -3.21 11.55 -14.33
CA ALA A 220 -3.45 12.27 -15.57
C ALA A 220 -3.73 11.33 -16.76
N ALA A 221 -2.96 10.22 -16.87
CA ALA A 221 -3.17 9.21 -17.90
C ALA A 221 -4.54 8.53 -17.79
N CYS A 222 -4.99 8.18 -16.58
CA CYS A 222 -6.32 7.61 -16.35
C CYS A 222 -7.46 8.55 -16.76
N HIS A 223 -7.20 9.87 -16.74
CA HIS A 223 -8.15 10.88 -17.22
C HIS A 223 -7.94 11.26 -18.71
N GLY A 224 -7.11 10.52 -19.46
CA GLY A 224 -6.83 10.77 -20.87
C GLY A 224 -6.03 12.06 -21.14
N ARG A 225 -5.35 12.60 -20.11
CA ARG A 225 -4.56 13.83 -20.24
C ARG A 225 -3.11 13.51 -20.59
N THR A 226 -2.49 14.39 -21.37
CA THR A 226 -1.07 14.29 -21.77
C THR A 226 -0.13 15.10 -20.87
N LYS A 227 -0.70 15.89 -19.95
CA LYS A 227 0.03 16.68 -18.95
C LYS A 227 -0.61 16.52 -17.58
N VAL A 228 0.22 16.59 -16.55
CA VAL A 228 -0.22 16.68 -15.15
C VAL A 228 -0.77 18.08 -14.91
N ASP A 229 -2.00 18.15 -14.41
CA ASP A 229 -2.67 19.38 -14.02
C ASP A 229 -2.29 19.76 -12.57
N PRO A 230 -2.21 21.06 -12.20
CA PRO A 230 -2.03 21.48 -10.80
C PRO A 230 -3.03 20.85 -9.82
N LEU A 231 -4.26 20.56 -10.25
CA LEU A 231 -5.26 19.87 -9.44
C LEU A 231 -4.89 18.42 -9.11
N ASP A 232 -4.08 17.75 -9.92
CA ASP A 232 -3.55 16.41 -9.57
C ASP A 232 -2.68 16.49 -8.32
N CYS A 233 -2.03 17.63 -8.05
CA CYS A 233 -1.19 17.84 -6.88
C CYS A 233 -1.98 17.74 -5.56
N LEU A 234 -3.31 17.81 -5.57
CA LEU A 234 -4.14 17.51 -4.40
C LEU A 234 -3.94 16.07 -3.88
N LEU A 235 -3.50 15.15 -4.73
CA LEU A 235 -3.15 13.80 -4.30
C LEU A 235 -1.95 13.77 -3.35
N LEU A 236 -1.08 14.79 -3.39
CA LEU A 236 0.10 14.88 -2.52
C LEU A 236 -0.29 14.94 -1.03
N GLN A 237 -1.48 15.45 -0.69
CA GLN A 237 -2.02 15.42 0.67
C GLN A 237 -2.10 14.00 1.29
N HIS A 238 -1.99 12.95 0.47
CA HIS A 238 -1.98 11.56 0.94
C HIS A 238 -0.58 10.93 0.93
N MET A 239 0.44 11.68 0.51
CA MET A 239 1.75 11.10 0.24
C MET A 239 2.91 11.74 1.01
N ILE A 240 2.88 13.05 1.25
CA ILE A 240 4.09 13.78 1.68
C ILE A 240 4.19 14.06 3.18
N TRP A 241 3.12 13.95 3.95
CA TRP A 241 3.18 14.15 5.39
C TRP A 241 3.81 12.95 6.12
N ARG A 242 4.41 13.18 7.27
CA ARG A 242 4.97 12.15 8.15
C ARG A 242 4.04 11.87 9.33
N LEU A 243 3.55 12.91 9.98
CA LEU A 243 2.62 12.85 11.09
C LEU A 243 1.20 13.24 10.63
N PRO A 244 0.14 12.61 11.16
CA PRO A 244 -1.25 12.93 10.79
C PRO A 244 -1.59 14.42 10.92
N GLU A 245 -1.05 15.08 11.94
CA GLU A 245 -1.28 16.51 12.21
C GLU A 245 -0.81 17.42 11.06
N GLN A 246 0.22 17.01 10.32
CA GLN A 246 0.78 17.76 9.19
C GLN A 246 -0.11 17.72 7.95
N ARG A 247 -1.02 16.74 7.89
CA ARG A 247 -1.91 16.55 6.73
C ARG A 247 -2.81 17.77 6.47
N ALA A 248 -3.26 18.43 7.51
CA ALA A 248 -4.14 19.60 7.39
C ALA A 248 -3.42 20.84 6.84
N ALA A 249 -2.09 20.87 6.90
CA ALA A 249 -1.27 21.96 6.41
C ALA A 249 -0.80 21.75 4.96
N VAL A 250 -0.89 20.52 4.44
CA VAL A 250 -0.58 20.11 3.07
C VAL A 250 -1.81 20.17 2.18
#